data_d9d22cb1b3e02e4a0580665cbb0f22a6
#
_entry.id   d9d22cb1b3e02e4a0580665cbb0f22a6
#
_cell.length_a   1.000
_cell.length_b   1.000
_cell.length_c   1.000
_cell.angle_alpha   90.00
_cell.angle_beta   90.00
_cell.angle_gamma   90.00
#
_symmetry.space_group_name_H-M   'P 1'
#
loop_
_entity.id
_entity.type
_entity.pdbx_description
1 polymer ?
#
loop_
_entity_poly.entity_id
_entity_poly.type
_entity_poly.pdbx_seq_one_letter_code
_entity_poly.pdbx_strand_id
1 'polypeptide(L)'
;MAIPNYDMTTAAQFVGRELGGSSWVTVGQDRIDQFATCTGDRQWIHVDAERAKRESPFGGPVAHGYLSLSLVAAMVMELGVIPPDAATALNYGLDKVRFIAPVKAGARVRMRASLAAAEPQSGGRMLLKLQCTLEIEGEATPALVADVLCMLIGKRHGT
;
A
#
# COMPACT_ATOMS: atom_id res chain seq x y z
N MET A 1 2.28 0.41 14.48
CA MET A 1 1.63 0.59 15.82
C MET A 1 0.89 -0.70 16.14
N ALA A 2 0.92 -1.22 17.38
CA ALA A 2 0.18 -2.45 17.69
C ALA A 2 -1.30 -2.12 17.92
N ILE A 3 -2.19 -2.91 17.32
CA ILE A 3 -3.64 -2.78 17.55
C ILE A 3 -3.97 -3.61 18.81
N PRO A 4 -4.53 -3.00 19.88
CA PRO A 4 -4.83 -3.72 21.11
C PRO A 4 -5.79 -4.88 20.88
N ASN A 5 -5.52 -6.02 21.49
CA ASN A 5 -6.34 -7.25 21.40
C ASN A 5 -6.55 -7.77 19.96
N TYR A 6 -5.62 -7.49 19.07
CA TYR A 6 -5.65 -7.93 17.69
C TYR A 6 -4.64 -9.07 17.49
N ASP A 7 -5.17 -10.26 17.23
CA ASP A 7 -4.43 -11.48 16.96
C ASP A 7 -5.14 -12.33 15.89
N MET A 8 -4.55 -13.45 15.49
CA MET A 8 -5.11 -14.36 14.49
C MET A 8 -6.51 -14.89 14.85
N THR A 9 -6.85 -14.96 16.14
CA THR A 9 -8.17 -15.47 16.61
C THR A 9 -9.23 -14.38 16.71
N THR A 10 -8.82 -13.14 16.95
CA THR A 10 -9.70 -11.99 17.17
C THR A 10 -9.86 -11.10 15.95
N ALA A 11 -9.03 -11.26 14.91
CA ALA A 11 -9.02 -10.38 13.72
C ALA A 11 -10.41 -10.18 13.10
N ALA A 12 -11.25 -11.21 13.07
CA ALA A 12 -12.61 -11.11 12.53
C ALA A 12 -13.50 -10.08 13.28
N GLN A 13 -13.21 -9.79 14.56
CA GLN A 13 -13.95 -8.80 15.35
C GLN A 13 -13.62 -7.34 14.95
N PHE A 14 -12.57 -7.16 14.16
CA PHE A 14 -12.13 -5.86 13.66
C PHE A 14 -12.64 -5.56 12.25
N VAL A 15 -13.38 -6.48 11.63
CA VAL A 15 -13.99 -6.25 10.31
C VAL A 15 -14.95 -5.06 10.39
N GLY A 16 -14.85 -4.17 9.40
CA GLY A 16 -15.56 -2.91 9.32
C GLY A 16 -14.88 -1.74 10.05
N ARG A 17 -13.78 -1.97 10.79
CA ARG A 17 -13.06 -0.91 11.50
C ARG A 17 -12.01 -0.25 10.63
N GLU A 18 -11.86 1.05 10.79
CA GLU A 18 -10.71 1.79 10.29
C GLU A 18 -9.48 1.44 11.15
N LEU A 19 -8.38 1.11 10.48
CA LEU A 19 -7.11 0.73 11.12
C LEU A 19 -6.16 1.92 11.27
N GLY A 20 -6.56 3.10 10.76
CA GLY A 20 -5.80 4.33 10.85
C GLY A 20 -5.07 4.71 9.57
N GLY A 21 -4.14 5.65 9.70
CA GLY A 21 -3.29 6.15 8.62
C GLY A 21 -1.82 5.91 8.90
N SER A 22 -1.05 5.57 7.85
CA SER A 22 0.40 5.49 7.92
C SER A 22 1.07 6.86 8.09
N SER A 23 2.36 6.87 8.35
CA SER A 23 3.18 8.09 8.23
C SER A 23 3.19 8.60 6.78
N TRP A 24 3.42 9.91 6.63
CA TRP A 24 3.62 10.52 5.33
C TRP A 24 4.98 10.15 4.74
N VAL A 25 5.00 9.71 3.49
CA VAL A 25 6.21 9.33 2.75
C VAL A 25 6.37 10.25 1.54
N THR A 26 7.54 10.84 1.37
CA THR A 26 7.88 11.63 0.18
C THR A 26 8.22 10.70 -0.98
N VAL A 27 7.62 10.97 -2.14
CA VAL A 27 7.90 10.27 -3.40
C VAL A 27 8.80 11.17 -4.25
N GLY A 28 10.10 11.20 -3.92
CA GLY A 28 11.11 11.99 -4.63
C GLY A 28 11.48 11.42 -5.99
N GLN A 29 12.11 12.24 -6.83
CA GLN A 29 12.60 11.83 -8.15
C GLN A 29 13.59 10.67 -8.05
N ASP A 30 14.45 10.67 -7.04
CA ASP A 30 15.41 9.59 -6.76
C ASP A 30 14.74 8.22 -6.62
N ARG A 31 13.62 8.16 -5.91
CA ARG A 31 12.82 6.94 -5.74
C ARG A 31 12.16 6.50 -7.05
N ILE A 32 11.67 7.46 -7.84
CA ILE A 32 11.08 7.21 -9.16
C ILE A 32 12.16 6.63 -10.10
N ASP A 33 13.36 7.20 -10.11
CA ASP A 33 14.48 6.75 -10.94
C ASP A 33 14.96 5.36 -10.54
N GLN A 34 15.01 5.06 -9.24
CA GLN A 34 15.31 3.72 -8.72
C GLN A 34 14.26 2.69 -9.17
N PHE A 35 12.98 3.04 -9.10
CA PHE A 35 11.91 2.17 -9.55
C PHE A 35 11.98 1.92 -11.05
N ALA A 36 12.22 2.97 -11.85
CA ALA A 36 12.43 2.87 -13.29
C ALA A 36 13.62 1.94 -13.63
N THR A 37 14.70 2.03 -12.86
CA THR A 37 15.88 1.19 -13.04
C THR A 37 15.59 -0.27 -12.68
N CYS A 38 14.88 -0.50 -11.58
CA CYS A 38 14.54 -1.82 -11.09
C CYS A 38 13.58 -2.57 -12.03
N THR A 39 12.59 -1.86 -12.60
CA THR A 39 11.51 -2.47 -13.41
C THR A 39 11.77 -2.41 -14.91
N GLY A 40 12.64 -1.49 -15.36
CA GLY A 40 12.85 -1.19 -16.78
C GLY A 40 11.83 -0.21 -17.36
N ASP A 41 10.82 0.24 -16.60
CA ASP A 41 9.85 1.24 -17.05
C ASP A 41 10.46 2.65 -17.00
N ARG A 42 11.02 3.07 -18.14
CA ARG A 42 11.70 4.36 -18.33
C ARG A 42 10.89 5.33 -19.18
N GLN A 43 9.55 5.28 -19.08
CA GLN A 43 8.73 6.26 -19.79
C GLN A 43 9.13 7.68 -19.37
N TRP A 44 9.25 8.57 -20.37
CA TRP A 44 9.80 9.92 -20.17
C TRP A 44 9.07 10.77 -19.12
N ILE A 45 7.76 10.55 -18.95
CA ILE A 45 6.95 11.26 -17.93
C ILE A 45 7.42 10.99 -16.49
N HIS A 46 8.21 9.94 -16.27
CA HIS A 46 8.75 9.57 -14.97
C HIS A 46 10.20 10.02 -14.80
N VAL A 47 11.03 9.87 -15.84
CA VAL A 47 12.50 9.97 -15.70
C VAL A 47 13.13 11.17 -16.38
N ASP A 48 12.43 11.86 -17.29
CA ASP A 48 12.93 13.06 -17.97
C ASP A 48 12.24 14.31 -17.40
N ALA A 49 12.81 14.84 -16.31
CA ALA A 49 12.22 15.98 -15.59
C ALA A 49 12.08 17.24 -16.46
N GLU A 50 13.05 17.51 -17.34
CA GLU A 50 13.02 18.70 -18.19
C GLU A 50 11.96 18.58 -19.28
N ARG A 51 11.86 17.42 -19.90
CA ARG A 51 10.80 17.15 -20.87
C ARG A 51 9.43 17.13 -20.20
N ALA A 52 9.32 16.50 -19.02
CA ALA A 52 8.06 16.43 -18.31
C ALA A 52 7.53 17.81 -17.89
N LYS A 53 8.40 18.74 -17.52
CA LYS A 53 7.99 20.14 -17.23
C LYS A 53 7.42 20.84 -18.45
N ARG A 54 7.97 20.58 -19.66
CA ARG A 54 7.54 21.26 -20.88
C ARG A 54 6.32 20.61 -21.54
N GLU A 55 6.23 19.27 -21.52
CA GLU A 55 5.33 18.51 -22.40
C GLU A 55 4.29 17.69 -21.63
N SER A 56 4.52 17.40 -20.33
CA SER A 56 3.59 16.60 -19.54
C SER A 56 2.33 17.42 -19.18
N PRO A 57 1.13 16.84 -19.32
CA PRO A 57 -0.10 17.47 -18.86
C PRO A 57 -0.15 17.65 -17.34
N PHE A 58 0.78 17.04 -16.61
CA PHE A 58 0.87 17.12 -15.13
C PHE A 58 1.78 18.26 -14.66
N GLY A 59 2.46 18.97 -15.58
CA GLY A 59 3.36 20.09 -15.29
C GLY A 59 4.68 19.69 -14.64
N GLY A 60 5.09 18.44 -14.76
CA GLY A 60 6.34 17.88 -14.25
C GLY A 60 6.32 16.36 -14.24
N PRO A 61 7.40 15.74 -13.73
CA PRO A 61 7.47 14.28 -13.63
C PRO A 61 6.50 13.74 -12.58
N VAL A 62 5.97 12.56 -12.86
CA VAL A 62 5.05 11.82 -11.97
C VAL A 62 5.60 10.44 -11.66
N ALA A 63 5.24 9.92 -10.49
CA ALA A 63 5.58 8.56 -10.11
C ALA A 63 4.83 7.54 -10.97
N HIS A 64 5.43 6.38 -11.19
CA HIS A 64 4.73 5.22 -11.74
C HIS A 64 3.56 4.86 -10.84
N GLY A 65 2.43 4.52 -11.41
CA GLY A 65 1.29 4.02 -10.65
C GLY A 65 1.68 2.77 -9.83
N TYR A 66 2.46 1.88 -10.43
CA TYR A 66 2.96 0.69 -9.74
C TYR A 66 3.96 0.98 -8.62
N LEU A 67 4.73 2.07 -8.68
CA LEU A 67 5.52 2.52 -7.53
C LEU A 67 4.60 2.92 -6.38
N SER A 68 3.57 3.73 -6.66
CA SER A 68 2.58 4.14 -5.65
C SER A 68 1.88 2.93 -5.02
N LEU A 69 1.51 1.94 -5.82
CA LEU A 69 0.91 0.69 -5.34
C LEU A 69 1.90 -0.11 -4.47
N SER A 70 3.17 -0.19 -4.86
CA SER A 70 4.21 -0.91 -4.10
C SER A 70 4.44 -0.33 -2.70
N LEU A 71 4.26 0.99 -2.51
CA LEU A 71 4.38 1.64 -1.20
C LEU A 71 3.29 1.18 -0.22
N VAL A 72 2.12 0.78 -0.70
CA VAL A 72 1.01 0.31 0.13
C VAL A 72 1.44 -0.87 1.01
N ALA A 73 2.26 -1.80 0.50
CA ALA A 73 2.72 -2.95 1.28
C ALA A 73 3.50 -2.55 2.54
N ALA A 74 4.45 -1.60 2.42
CA ALA A 74 5.21 -1.09 3.56
C ALA A 74 4.31 -0.33 4.55
N MET A 75 3.36 0.43 4.05
CA MET A 75 2.41 1.19 4.86
C MET A 75 1.43 0.28 5.62
N VAL A 76 1.02 -0.85 5.02
CA VAL A 76 0.23 -1.89 5.71
C VAL A 76 0.99 -2.44 6.91
N MET A 77 2.29 -2.70 6.75
CA MET A 77 3.14 -3.17 7.88
C MET A 77 3.19 -2.15 9.01
N GLU A 78 3.31 -0.86 8.69
CA GLU A 78 3.38 0.23 9.68
C GLU A 78 2.09 0.32 10.52
N LEU A 79 0.94 0.06 9.94
CA LEU A 79 -0.36 0.12 10.66
C LEU A 79 -0.56 -1.02 11.67
N GLY A 80 0.33 -2.00 11.71
CA GLY A 80 0.19 -3.13 12.62
C GLY A 80 -0.95 -4.08 12.24
N VAL A 81 -1.31 -4.11 10.97
CA VAL A 81 -2.37 -4.98 10.42
C VAL A 81 -1.99 -6.46 10.51
N ILE A 82 -0.69 -6.74 10.58
CA ILE A 82 -0.20 -8.09 10.77
C ILE A 82 -0.15 -8.39 12.26
N PRO A 83 -0.96 -9.34 12.76
CA PRO A 83 -0.99 -9.68 14.16
C PRO A 83 0.37 -10.20 14.66
N PRO A 84 0.73 -9.96 15.93
CA PRO A 84 2.04 -10.37 16.47
C PRO A 84 2.22 -11.90 16.59
N ASP A 85 1.14 -12.65 16.57
CA ASP A 85 1.13 -14.11 16.58
C ASP A 85 1.17 -14.74 15.18
N ALA A 86 1.07 -13.95 14.11
CA ALA A 86 1.41 -14.40 12.77
C ALA A 86 2.94 -14.61 12.64
N ALA A 87 3.34 -15.69 11.97
CA ALA A 87 4.75 -15.94 11.65
C ALA A 87 5.22 -15.06 10.48
N THR A 88 4.36 -14.84 9.50
CA THR A 88 4.62 -14.01 8.32
C THR A 88 3.33 -13.63 7.60
N ALA A 89 3.44 -12.67 6.69
CA ALA A 89 2.38 -12.23 5.82
C ALA A 89 2.88 -12.21 4.37
N LEU A 90 2.05 -12.64 3.46
CA LEU A 90 2.33 -12.66 2.02
C LEU A 90 1.35 -11.75 1.29
N ASN A 91 1.85 -11.01 0.31
CA ASN A 91 0.98 -10.35 -0.65
C ASN A 91 0.29 -11.44 -1.48
N TYR A 92 -1.02 -11.63 -1.27
CA TYR A 92 -1.78 -12.69 -1.92
C TYR A 92 -2.40 -12.23 -3.23
N GLY A 93 -2.88 -11.00 -3.25
CA GLY A 93 -3.50 -10.45 -4.45
C GLY A 93 -4.04 -9.04 -4.23
N LEU A 94 -4.70 -8.54 -5.25
CA LEU A 94 -5.32 -7.22 -5.28
C LEU A 94 -6.65 -7.31 -6.04
N ASP A 95 -7.68 -6.71 -5.46
CA ASP A 95 -8.96 -6.49 -6.15
C ASP A 95 -9.18 -4.98 -6.33
N LYS A 96 -9.97 -4.61 -7.34
CA LYS A 96 -10.49 -3.24 -7.53
C LYS A 96 -9.43 -2.12 -7.52
N VAL A 97 -8.21 -2.40 -7.98
CA VAL A 97 -7.17 -1.37 -8.08
C VAL A 97 -7.57 -0.32 -9.10
N ARG A 98 -7.52 0.96 -8.69
CA ARG A 98 -7.71 2.12 -9.58
C ARG A 98 -6.68 3.19 -9.23
N PHE A 99 -5.92 3.62 -10.21
CA PHE A 99 -5.07 4.81 -10.15
C PHE A 99 -5.95 6.01 -10.53
N ILE A 100 -6.11 6.96 -9.60
CA ILE A 100 -7.09 8.04 -9.72
C ILE A 100 -6.39 9.36 -10.04
N ALA A 101 -5.39 9.73 -9.23
CA ALA A 101 -4.60 10.94 -9.45
C ALA A 101 -3.11 10.61 -9.53
N PRO A 102 -2.35 11.28 -10.43
CA PRO A 102 -0.90 11.09 -10.52
C PRO A 102 -0.20 11.67 -9.29
N VAL A 103 0.76 10.94 -8.75
CA VAL A 103 1.64 11.42 -7.69
C VAL A 103 2.80 12.16 -8.34
N LYS A 104 2.87 13.48 -8.18
CA LYS A 104 3.98 14.30 -8.69
C LYS A 104 5.27 13.99 -7.94
N ALA A 105 6.41 14.08 -8.62
CA ALA A 105 7.70 13.97 -7.97
C ALA A 105 7.84 15.01 -6.85
N GLY A 106 8.25 14.58 -5.66
CA GLY A 106 8.33 15.40 -4.46
C GLY A 106 7.04 15.45 -3.62
N ALA A 107 5.90 14.96 -4.11
CA ALA A 107 4.68 14.88 -3.33
C ALA A 107 4.81 13.88 -2.18
N ARG A 108 4.03 14.11 -1.12
CA ARG A 108 3.94 13.19 0.02
C ARG A 108 2.64 12.40 -0.05
N VAL A 109 2.74 11.13 0.27
CA VAL A 109 1.59 10.21 0.29
C VAL A 109 1.50 9.49 1.61
N ARG A 110 0.29 9.09 2.00
CA ARG A 110 0.05 8.16 3.11
C ARG A 110 -1.10 7.24 2.77
N MET A 111 -1.12 6.08 3.39
CA MET A 111 -2.23 5.14 3.25
C MET A 111 -3.18 5.26 4.44
N ARG A 112 -4.49 5.19 4.15
CA ARG A 112 -5.53 4.84 5.12
C ARG A 112 -6.08 3.47 4.76
N ALA A 113 -6.38 2.67 5.79
CA ALA A 113 -6.90 1.34 5.59
C ALA A 113 -8.03 1.01 6.56
N SER A 114 -8.99 0.20 6.08
CA SER A 114 -9.97 -0.49 6.91
C SER A 114 -9.91 -2.00 6.64
N LEU A 115 -10.25 -2.80 7.65
CA LEU A 115 -10.33 -4.25 7.51
C LEU A 115 -11.71 -4.62 6.95
N ALA A 116 -11.76 -5.10 5.72
CA ALA A 116 -13.01 -5.48 5.04
C ALA A 116 -13.38 -6.94 5.29
N ALA A 117 -12.40 -7.85 5.43
CA ALA A 117 -12.61 -9.24 5.76
C ALA A 117 -11.41 -9.85 6.48
N ALA A 118 -11.67 -10.86 7.31
CA ALA A 118 -10.66 -11.71 7.95
C ALA A 118 -11.20 -13.14 7.93
N GLU A 119 -10.68 -13.95 7.02
CA GLU A 119 -11.23 -15.28 6.72
C GLU A 119 -10.22 -16.36 7.09
N PRO A 120 -10.52 -17.18 8.13
CA PRO A 120 -9.70 -18.33 8.46
C PRO A 120 -9.58 -19.29 7.26
N GLN A 121 -8.39 -19.78 7.02
CA GLN A 121 -8.05 -20.74 5.97
C GLN A 121 -7.45 -22.00 6.59
N SER A 122 -7.43 -23.09 5.84
CA SER A 122 -6.82 -24.33 6.28
C SER A 122 -5.32 -24.17 6.61
N GLY A 123 -4.78 -24.97 7.52
CA GLY A 123 -3.36 -24.98 7.86
C GLY A 123 -2.90 -23.77 8.67
N GLY A 124 -3.75 -23.22 9.54
CA GLY A 124 -3.40 -22.10 10.43
C GLY A 124 -3.12 -20.79 9.67
N ARG A 125 -3.77 -20.60 8.52
CA ARG A 125 -3.67 -19.40 7.71
C ARG A 125 -4.91 -18.54 7.87
N MET A 126 -4.80 -17.25 7.52
CA MET A 126 -5.91 -16.32 7.48
C MET A 126 -5.76 -15.39 6.27
N LEU A 127 -6.82 -15.25 5.49
CA LEU A 127 -6.87 -14.26 4.42
C LEU A 127 -7.49 -12.96 4.95
N LEU A 128 -6.71 -11.89 4.94
CA LEU A 128 -7.21 -10.54 5.20
C LEU A 128 -7.52 -9.82 3.89
N LYS A 129 -8.60 -9.06 3.89
CA LYS A 129 -8.93 -8.09 2.86
C LYS A 129 -8.95 -6.69 3.45
N LEU A 130 -8.12 -5.81 2.92
CA LEU A 130 -7.98 -4.43 3.36
C LEU A 130 -8.47 -3.50 2.26
N GLN A 131 -9.37 -2.59 2.59
CA GLN A 131 -9.69 -1.46 1.72
C GLN A 131 -8.68 -0.37 1.99
N CYS A 132 -7.86 -0.07 0.99
CA CYS A 132 -6.77 0.89 1.07
C CYS A 132 -7.03 2.10 0.18
N THR A 133 -6.74 3.29 0.73
CA THR A 133 -6.74 4.56 0.00
C THR A 133 -5.39 5.22 0.19
N LEU A 134 -4.67 5.48 -0.90
CA LEU A 134 -3.40 6.24 -0.86
C LEU A 134 -3.71 7.71 -1.10
N GLU A 135 -3.61 8.51 -0.06
CA GLU A 135 -3.83 9.95 -0.09
C GLU A 135 -2.58 10.69 -0.57
N ILE A 136 -2.77 11.84 -1.24
CA ILE A 136 -1.71 12.80 -1.58
C ILE A 136 -1.89 14.01 -0.67
N GLU A 137 -0.81 14.46 -0.01
CA GLU A 137 -0.86 15.61 0.90
C GLU A 137 -1.35 16.86 0.18
N GLY A 138 -2.37 17.52 0.75
CA GLY A 138 -2.96 18.72 0.20
C GLY A 138 -3.96 18.50 -0.96
N GLU A 139 -4.20 17.26 -1.39
CA GLU A 139 -5.13 16.95 -2.48
C GLU A 139 -6.40 16.29 -1.94
N ALA A 140 -7.56 16.66 -2.49
CA ALA A 140 -8.83 16.02 -2.14
C ALA A 140 -9.00 14.65 -2.84
N THR A 141 -8.35 14.47 -3.98
CA THR A 141 -8.43 13.23 -4.77
C THR A 141 -7.26 12.32 -4.42
N PRO A 142 -7.50 11.05 -4.03
CA PRO A 142 -6.43 10.12 -3.69
C PRO A 142 -5.64 9.68 -4.93
N ALA A 143 -4.40 9.24 -4.72
CA ALA A 143 -3.57 8.66 -5.77
C ALA A 143 -4.14 7.36 -6.30
N LEU A 144 -4.56 6.47 -5.38
CA LEU A 144 -5.17 5.19 -5.73
C LEU A 144 -6.10 4.69 -4.62
N VAL A 145 -6.97 3.76 -5.03
CA VAL A 145 -7.72 2.89 -4.12
C VAL A 145 -7.47 1.44 -4.54
N ALA A 146 -7.44 0.53 -3.56
CA ALA A 146 -7.27 -0.89 -3.80
C ALA A 146 -7.86 -1.71 -2.67
N ASP A 147 -8.41 -2.88 -3.00
CA ASP A 147 -8.64 -3.95 -2.03
C ASP A 147 -7.37 -4.82 -2.02
N VAL A 148 -6.61 -4.77 -0.93
CA VAL A 148 -5.37 -5.56 -0.76
C VAL A 148 -5.70 -6.87 -0.08
N LEU A 149 -5.27 -7.98 -0.67
CA LEU A 149 -5.40 -9.32 -0.10
C LEU A 149 -4.06 -9.75 0.50
N CYS A 150 -4.07 -10.02 1.80
CA CYS A 150 -2.90 -10.43 2.56
C CYS A 150 -3.13 -11.81 3.17
N MET A 151 -2.26 -12.79 2.88
CA MET A 151 -2.31 -14.11 3.48
C MET A 151 -1.40 -14.16 4.69
N LEU A 152 -1.99 -14.26 5.87
CA LEU A 152 -1.26 -14.50 7.11
C LEU A 152 -0.96 -15.99 7.29
N ILE A 153 0.22 -16.29 7.75
CA ILE A 153 0.64 -17.63 8.12
C ILE A 153 0.84 -17.64 9.65
N GLY A 154 0.11 -18.49 10.36
CA GLY A 154 0.28 -18.68 11.79
C GLY A 154 1.61 -19.32 12.16
N LYS A 155 2.09 -19.11 13.39
CA LYS A 155 3.26 -19.79 13.92
C LYS A 155 3.00 -21.29 13.97
N ARG A 156 3.97 -22.09 13.53
CA ARG A 156 3.92 -23.54 13.77
C ARG A 156 4.03 -23.76 15.27
N HIS A 157 3.00 -24.34 15.88
CA HIS A 157 3.17 -24.91 17.21
C HIS A 157 4.11 -26.09 17.03
N GLY A 158 5.31 -26.04 17.64
CA GLY A 158 6.24 -27.16 17.65
C GLY A 158 5.53 -28.39 18.26
N THR A 159 5.55 -29.48 17.51
CA THR A 159 5.20 -30.81 18.02
C THR A 159 6.30 -31.30 18.95
#